data_b5cc10be14d2abd5c913c46cf8a18322
#
_entry.id   b5cc10be14d2abd5c913c46cf8a18322
#
_cell.length_a   1.000
_cell.length_b   1.000
_cell.length_c   1.000
_cell.angle_alpha   90.00
_cell.angle_beta   90.00
_cell.angle_gamma   90.00
#
_symmetry.space_group_name_H-M   'P 1'
#
loop_
_entity.id
_entity.type
_entity.pdbx_description
1 polymer ?
#
loop_
_entity_poly.entity_id
_entity_poly.type
_entity_poly.pdbx_seq_one_letter_code
_entity_poly.pdbx_strand_id
1 'polypeptide(L)'
;IMQNNQAIPFNKENFKLIFSKEFALVIIISVPSAIVAEFFSIPLAWFLGPMLITSLASLMGLKIKMPKLVLSSILILLGLYIGNYIDKSLFSQIHQWAWTSLIMLIYIIVSVLTVSKYLQKFSKYERKTSIFSAAPGALGPLMILAEDEKTDLSQVATSHLIRLIIIITVFPFIVNSFYDGEISGAI
;
A
#
# COMPACT_ATOMS: atom_id res chain seq x y z
N ILE A 1 12.14 21.41 15.15
CA ILE A 1 10.94 22.28 15.05
C ILE A 1 10.16 21.74 13.86
N MET A 2 9.38 20.68 14.07
CA MET A 2 8.44 20.18 13.04
C MET A 2 7.24 21.13 13.04
N GLN A 3 7.09 21.93 12.01
CA GLN A 3 5.83 22.59 11.72
C GLN A 3 4.80 21.51 11.38
N ASN A 4 3.92 21.28 12.34
CA ASN A 4 2.72 20.49 12.22
C ASN A 4 1.77 21.16 11.20
N ASN A 5 2.08 21.02 9.92
CA ASN A 5 1.23 21.48 8.82
C ASN A 5 0.32 20.33 8.40
N GLN A 6 -0.47 19.84 9.35
CA GLN A 6 -1.72 19.14 9.02
C GLN A 6 -2.69 20.18 8.46
N ALA A 7 -2.33 20.76 7.33
CA ALA A 7 -3.20 21.66 6.61
C ALA A 7 -4.46 20.88 6.24
N ILE A 8 -5.59 21.37 6.75
CA ILE A 8 -6.93 20.92 6.41
C ILE A 8 -6.97 20.66 4.91
N PRO A 9 -7.41 19.46 4.46
CA PRO A 9 -7.36 19.07 3.04
C PRO A 9 -8.08 20.03 2.09
N PHE A 10 -8.98 20.85 2.59
CA PHE A 10 -9.78 21.83 1.85
C PHE A 10 -9.17 23.23 1.76
N ASN A 11 -7.86 23.38 1.73
CA ASN A 11 -7.22 24.68 1.49
C ASN A 11 -7.20 25.00 -0.02
N LYS A 12 -7.35 26.32 -0.37
CA LYS A 12 -7.32 26.85 -1.77
C LYS A 12 -6.05 26.43 -2.55
N GLU A 13 -4.93 26.25 -1.86
CA GLU A 13 -3.69 25.76 -2.48
C GLU A 13 -3.80 24.30 -2.93
N ASN A 14 -4.46 23.43 -2.16
CA ASN A 14 -4.69 22.03 -2.53
C ASN A 14 -5.64 21.92 -3.72
N PHE A 15 -6.57 22.86 -3.86
CA PHE A 15 -7.47 22.90 -5.03
C PHE A 15 -6.74 23.29 -6.32
N LYS A 16 -5.77 24.21 -6.24
CA LYS A 16 -4.91 24.56 -7.38
C LYS A 16 -4.03 23.40 -7.84
N LEU A 17 -3.64 22.51 -6.93
CA LEU A 17 -2.84 21.32 -7.26
C LEU A 17 -3.60 20.30 -8.11
N ILE A 18 -4.93 20.29 -8.10
CA ILE A 18 -5.75 19.43 -8.99
C ILE A 18 -5.55 19.82 -10.46
N PHE A 19 -5.32 21.10 -10.71
CA PHE A 19 -5.04 21.63 -12.07
C PHE A 19 -3.54 21.78 -12.32
N SER A 20 -2.68 21.17 -11.52
CA SER A 20 -1.24 21.21 -11.71
C SER A 20 -0.81 20.32 -12.88
N LYS A 21 0.27 20.74 -13.54
CA LYS A 21 0.90 19.94 -14.61
C LYS A 21 1.37 18.57 -14.09
N GLU A 22 1.84 18.53 -12.84
CA GLU A 22 2.30 17.31 -12.18
C GLU A 22 1.18 16.29 -12.01
N PHE A 23 -0.03 16.74 -11.62
CA PHE A 23 -1.18 15.85 -11.49
C PHE A 23 -1.74 15.43 -12.86
N ALA A 24 -1.78 16.34 -13.83
CA ALA A 24 -2.15 15.99 -15.19
C ALA A 24 -1.22 14.92 -15.78
N LEU A 25 0.09 15.02 -15.54
CA LEU A 25 1.06 14.00 -15.93
C LEU A 25 0.76 12.62 -15.28
N VAL A 26 0.35 12.60 -14.01
CA VAL A 26 -0.05 11.34 -13.35
C VAL A 26 -1.19 10.68 -14.13
N ILE A 27 -2.23 11.41 -14.48
CA ILE A 27 -3.39 10.88 -15.20
C ILE A 27 -2.99 10.43 -16.62
N ILE A 28 -2.24 11.26 -17.36
CA ILE A 28 -1.79 10.98 -18.72
C ILE A 28 -0.91 9.72 -18.79
N ILE A 29 -0.15 9.44 -17.75
CA ILE A 29 0.73 8.26 -17.69
C ILE A 29 -0.05 7.05 -17.17
N SER A 30 -0.89 7.23 -16.15
CA SER A 30 -1.56 6.12 -15.47
C SER A 30 -2.66 5.48 -16.32
N VAL A 31 -3.49 6.26 -16.98
CA VAL A 31 -4.61 5.70 -17.76
C VAL A 31 -4.15 4.88 -18.97
N PRO A 32 -3.25 5.37 -19.84
CA PRO A 32 -2.73 4.54 -20.92
C PRO A 32 -1.98 3.29 -20.44
N SER A 33 -1.24 3.40 -19.33
CA SER A 33 -0.50 2.24 -18.79
C SER A 33 -1.44 1.14 -18.26
N ALA A 34 -2.60 1.52 -17.69
CA ALA A 34 -3.62 0.57 -17.29
C ALA A 34 -4.22 -0.15 -18.51
N ILE A 35 -4.57 0.60 -19.56
CA ILE A 35 -5.13 0.05 -20.81
C ILE A 35 -4.14 -0.91 -21.47
N VAL A 36 -2.86 -0.53 -21.53
CA VAL A 36 -1.80 -1.40 -22.08
C VAL A 36 -1.65 -2.66 -21.26
N ALA A 37 -1.65 -2.55 -19.92
CA ALA A 37 -1.57 -3.72 -19.04
C ALA A 37 -2.77 -4.65 -19.21
N GLU A 38 -3.97 -4.10 -19.41
CA GLU A 38 -5.20 -4.86 -19.67
C GLU A 38 -5.12 -5.59 -21.03
N PHE A 39 -4.62 -4.94 -22.07
CA PHE A 39 -4.40 -5.55 -23.36
C PHE A 39 -3.47 -6.78 -23.29
N PHE A 40 -2.47 -6.75 -22.42
CA PHE A 40 -1.59 -7.88 -22.15
C PHE A 40 -2.16 -8.91 -21.16
N SER A 41 -3.43 -8.77 -20.76
CA SER A 41 -4.10 -9.63 -19.77
C SER A 41 -3.31 -9.75 -18.45
N ILE A 42 -2.67 -8.66 -18.03
CA ILE A 42 -1.96 -8.61 -16.75
C ILE A 42 -3.00 -8.58 -15.63
N PRO A 43 -2.95 -9.51 -14.65
CA PRO A 43 -3.86 -9.48 -13.51
C PRO A 43 -3.75 -8.15 -12.77
N LEU A 44 -4.90 -7.61 -12.33
CA LEU A 44 -4.97 -6.27 -11.70
C LEU A 44 -4.36 -5.15 -12.58
N ALA A 45 -4.61 -5.18 -13.88
CA ALA A 45 -4.04 -4.26 -14.88
C ALA A 45 -4.18 -2.79 -14.49
N TRP A 46 -5.36 -2.39 -14.00
CA TRP A 46 -5.66 -1.03 -13.52
C TRP A 46 -4.88 -0.60 -12.27
N PHE A 47 -4.25 -1.53 -11.60
CA PHE A 47 -3.36 -1.27 -10.47
C PHE A 47 -1.89 -1.41 -10.84
N LEU A 48 -1.49 -2.55 -11.43
CA LEU A 48 -0.09 -2.85 -11.77
C LEU A 48 0.44 -1.95 -12.89
N GLY A 49 -0.36 -1.68 -13.92
CA GLY A 49 0.04 -0.83 -15.04
C GLY A 49 0.48 0.57 -14.57
N PRO A 50 -0.43 1.34 -13.93
CA PRO A 50 -0.08 2.64 -13.38
C PRO A 50 1.06 2.60 -12.37
N MET A 51 1.06 1.62 -11.46
CA MET A 51 2.09 1.48 -10.44
C MET A 51 3.49 1.35 -11.04
N LEU A 52 3.67 0.46 -12.00
CA LEU A 52 4.97 0.20 -12.63
C LEU A 52 5.44 1.42 -13.44
N ILE A 53 4.57 1.97 -14.29
CA ILE A 53 4.97 3.06 -15.18
C ILE A 53 5.18 4.37 -14.41
N THR A 54 4.36 4.68 -13.40
CA THR A 54 4.60 5.88 -12.58
C THR A 54 5.86 5.74 -11.72
N SER A 55 6.17 4.53 -11.24
CA SER A 55 7.42 4.27 -10.53
C SER A 55 8.63 4.48 -11.44
N LEU A 56 8.62 3.93 -12.65
CA LEU A 56 9.66 4.14 -13.64
C LEU A 56 9.81 5.63 -14.01
N ALA A 57 8.70 6.31 -14.26
CA ALA A 57 8.70 7.74 -14.57
C ALA A 57 9.31 8.58 -13.43
N SER A 58 9.02 8.21 -12.18
CA SER A 58 9.62 8.84 -11.00
C SER A 58 11.13 8.60 -10.92
N LEU A 59 11.59 7.38 -11.22
CA LEU A 59 13.02 7.06 -11.28
C LEU A 59 13.74 7.82 -12.39
N MET A 60 13.06 8.13 -13.52
CA MET A 60 13.56 8.97 -14.59
C MET A 60 13.57 10.46 -14.25
N GLY A 61 13.20 10.83 -13.02
CA GLY A 61 13.22 12.22 -12.53
C GLY A 61 11.96 13.03 -12.81
N LEU A 62 10.89 12.42 -13.29
CA LEU A 62 9.60 13.11 -13.44
C LEU A 62 8.99 13.40 -12.05
N LYS A 63 8.65 14.66 -11.84
CA LYS A 63 8.03 15.08 -10.58
C LYS A 63 6.55 14.69 -10.57
N ILE A 64 6.27 13.55 -9.96
CA ILE A 64 4.91 13.03 -9.77
C ILE A 64 4.40 13.49 -8.41
N LYS A 65 3.30 14.23 -8.38
CA LYS A 65 2.66 14.69 -7.16
C LYS A 65 1.17 14.38 -7.16
N MET A 66 0.71 13.78 -6.09
CA MET A 66 -0.72 13.53 -5.84
C MET A 66 -1.28 14.62 -4.95
N PRO A 67 -2.32 15.38 -5.37
CA PRO A 67 -2.95 16.37 -4.50
C PRO A 67 -3.56 15.71 -3.28
N LYS A 68 -3.28 16.25 -2.10
CA LYS A 68 -3.82 15.71 -0.82
C LYS A 68 -5.35 15.68 -0.82
N LEU A 69 -6.01 16.64 -1.46
CA LEU A 69 -7.47 16.67 -1.57
C LEU A 69 -7.99 15.43 -2.30
N VAL A 70 -7.41 15.08 -3.46
CA VAL A 70 -7.81 13.90 -4.24
C VAL A 70 -7.60 12.64 -3.43
N LEU A 71 -6.43 12.49 -2.79
CA LEU A 71 -6.15 11.34 -1.93
C LEU A 71 -7.15 11.22 -0.78
N SER A 72 -7.43 12.33 -0.07
CA SER A 72 -8.40 12.34 1.03
C SER A 72 -9.81 11.99 0.55
N SER A 73 -10.23 12.51 -0.62
CA SER A 73 -11.54 12.18 -1.19
C SER A 73 -11.66 10.70 -1.54
N ILE A 74 -10.62 10.12 -2.13
CA ILE A 74 -10.59 8.68 -2.45
C ILE A 74 -10.67 7.85 -1.16
N LEU A 75 -9.93 8.22 -0.10
CA LEU A 75 -9.96 7.52 1.18
C LEU A 75 -11.33 7.62 1.86
N ILE A 76 -12.01 8.77 1.77
CA ILE A 76 -13.38 8.93 2.29
C ILE A 76 -14.35 8.03 1.51
N LEU A 77 -14.29 8.05 0.17
CA LEU A 77 -15.15 7.20 -0.67
C LEU A 77 -14.89 5.71 -0.39
N LEU A 78 -13.63 5.32 -0.24
CA LEU A 78 -13.25 3.95 0.12
C LEU A 78 -13.80 3.56 1.50
N GLY A 79 -13.71 4.46 2.47
CA GLY A 79 -14.27 4.25 3.81
C GLY A 79 -15.79 4.08 3.78
N LEU A 80 -16.49 4.91 3.00
CA LEU A 80 -17.95 4.79 2.80
C LEU A 80 -18.31 3.47 2.09
N TYR A 81 -17.54 3.10 1.08
CA TYR A 81 -17.74 1.84 0.36
C TYR A 81 -17.60 0.64 1.30
N ILE A 82 -16.50 0.56 2.05
CA ILE A 82 -16.27 -0.52 3.03
C ILE A 82 -17.34 -0.49 4.12
N GLY A 83 -17.69 0.71 4.61
CA GLY A 83 -18.73 0.88 5.65
C GLY A 83 -20.09 0.34 5.24
N ASN A 84 -20.42 0.39 3.95
CA ASN A 84 -21.69 -0.15 3.43
C ASN A 84 -21.79 -1.68 3.53
N TYR A 85 -20.67 -2.39 3.66
CA TYR A 85 -20.66 -3.84 3.89
C TYR A 85 -20.81 -4.23 5.36
N ILE A 86 -20.82 -3.26 6.28
CA ILE A 86 -21.00 -3.53 7.72
C ILE A 86 -22.50 -3.70 7.99
N ASP A 87 -22.94 -4.94 8.03
CA ASP A 87 -24.32 -5.30 8.35
C ASP A 87 -24.42 -5.99 9.72
N LYS A 88 -25.63 -6.05 10.26
CA LYS A 88 -25.94 -6.74 11.53
C LYS A 88 -25.52 -8.23 11.52
N SER A 89 -25.54 -8.87 10.36
CA SER A 89 -25.09 -10.24 10.17
C SER A 89 -23.62 -10.45 10.54
N LEU A 90 -22.77 -9.42 10.37
CA LEU A 90 -21.37 -9.47 10.76
C LEU A 90 -21.22 -9.68 12.28
N PHE A 91 -22.05 -9.01 13.06
CA PHE A 91 -22.01 -9.13 14.52
C PHE A 91 -22.40 -10.53 15.01
N SER A 92 -23.30 -11.21 14.31
CA SER A 92 -23.67 -12.59 14.63
C SER A 92 -22.57 -13.60 14.32
N GLN A 93 -21.67 -13.25 13.40
CA GLN A 93 -20.55 -14.10 12.97
C GLN A 93 -19.26 -13.87 13.77
N ILE A 94 -19.19 -12.87 14.64
CA ILE A 94 -17.98 -12.55 15.44
C ILE A 94 -17.45 -13.79 16.18
N HIS A 95 -18.33 -14.63 16.70
CA HIS A 95 -17.93 -15.84 17.41
C HIS A 95 -17.19 -16.84 16.51
N GLN A 96 -17.58 -16.92 15.24
CA GLN A 96 -16.91 -17.78 14.27
C GLN A 96 -15.53 -17.23 13.87
N TRP A 97 -15.37 -15.90 13.88
CA TRP A 97 -14.08 -15.27 13.53
C TRP A 97 -13.09 -15.21 14.68
N ALA A 98 -13.53 -15.43 15.93
CA ALA A 98 -12.67 -15.33 17.10
C ALA A 98 -11.47 -16.27 16.99
N TRP A 99 -11.66 -17.52 16.60
CA TRP A 99 -10.60 -18.49 16.40
C TRP A 99 -9.66 -18.14 15.25
N THR A 100 -10.23 -17.73 14.12
CA THR A 100 -9.43 -17.32 12.95
C THR A 100 -8.60 -16.08 13.27
N SER A 101 -9.16 -15.11 13.99
CA SER A 101 -8.46 -13.91 14.42
C SER A 101 -7.34 -14.22 15.39
N LEU A 102 -7.54 -15.17 16.32
CA LEU A 102 -6.50 -15.60 17.24
C LEU A 102 -5.33 -16.28 16.50
N ILE A 103 -5.64 -17.18 15.57
CA ILE A 103 -4.62 -17.85 14.73
C ILE A 103 -3.86 -16.82 13.91
N MET A 104 -4.57 -15.84 13.32
CA MET A 104 -3.96 -14.77 12.56
C MET A 104 -3.02 -13.90 13.42
N LEU A 105 -3.42 -13.59 14.65
CA LEU A 105 -2.57 -12.84 15.58
C LEU A 105 -1.27 -13.60 15.91
N ILE A 106 -1.38 -14.89 16.21
CA ILE A 106 -0.22 -15.76 16.46
C ILE A 106 0.68 -15.82 15.22
N TYR A 107 0.10 -16.00 14.04
CA TYR A 107 0.83 -16.00 12.77
C TYR A 107 1.59 -14.68 12.53
N ILE A 108 0.97 -13.54 12.79
CA ILE A 108 1.61 -12.22 12.65
C ILE A 108 2.82 -12.12 13.59
N ILE A 109 2.66 -12.49 14.85
CA ILE A 109 3.75 -12.43 15.83
C ILE A 109 4.92 -13.34 15.41
N VAL A 110 4.64 -14.57 15.04
CA VAL A 110 5.66 -15.52 14.58
C VAL A 110 6.35 -15.03 13.32
N SER A 111 5.58 -14.50 12.37
CA SER A 111 6.11 -13.93 11.11
C SER A 111 7.05 -12.75 11.38
N VAL A 112 6.63 -11.80 12.21
CA VAL A 112 7.46 -10.62 12.56
C VAL A 112 8.77 -11.07 13.24
N LEU A 113 8.69 -11.99 14.20
CA LEU A 113 9.88 -12.49 14.89
C LEU A 113 10.83 -13.22 13.94
N THR A 114 10.30 -14.04 13.05
CA THR A 114 11.09 -14.83 12.10
C THR A 114 11.77 -13.92 11.08
N VAL A 115 11.01 -13.01 10.46
CA VAL A 115 11.55 -12.06 9.47
C VAL A 115 12.54 -11.09 10.12
N SER A 116 12.24 -10.60 11.34
CA SER A 116 13.17 -9.73 12.07
C SER A 116 14.49 -10.42 12.36
N LYS A 117 14.48 -11.69 12.81
CA LYS A 117 15.70 -12.47 13.01
C LYS A 117 16.46 -12.71 11.70
N TYR A 118 15.74 -12.96 10.60
CA TYR A 118 16.34 -13.10 9.29
C TYR A 118 17.07 -11.81 8.87
N LEU A 119 16.43 -10.65 8.99
CA LEU A 119 17.02 -9.35 8.65
C LEU A 119 18.25 -9.03 9.52
N GLN A 120 18.20 -9.35 10.81
CA GLN A 120 19.37 -9.19 11.71
C GLN A 120 20.54 -10.07 11.28
N LYS A 121 20.27 -11.33 10.93
CA LYS A 121 21.32 -12.30 10.61
C LYS A 121 21.94 -12.07 9.23
N PHE A 122 21.13 -11.83 8.21
CA PHE A 122 21.58 -11.76 6.81
C PHE A 122 21.82 -10.34 6.34
N SER A 123 21.01 -9.38 6.74
CA SER A 123 21.12 -7.98 6.31
C SER A 123 21.80 -7.10 7.34
N LYS A 124 22.18 -7.66 8.51
CA LYS A 124 22.85 -6.96 9.62
C LYS A 124 22.06 -5.74 10.12
N TYR A 125 20.74 -5.79 10.02
CA TYR A 125 19.89 -4.72 10.54
C TYR A 125 19.97 -4.68 12.06
N GLU A 126 19.93 -3.48 12.62
CA GLU A 126 19.78 -3.30 14.05
C GLU A 126 18.45 -3.88 14.54
N ARG A 127 18.40 -4.36 15.78
CA ARG A 127 17.23 -5.07 16.34
C ARG A 127 15.92 -4.27 16.18
N LYS A 128 15.93 -2.98 16.53
CA LYS A 128 14.74 -2.12 16.39
C LYS A 128 14.34 -1.97 14.93
N THR A 129 15.27 -1.59 14.07
CA THR A 129 15.05 -1.44 12.63
C THR A 129 14.49 -2.71 12.00
N SER A 130 15.01 -3.89 12.39
CA SER A 130 14.53 -5.17 11.86
C SER A 130 13.10 -5.51 12.28
N ILE A 131 12.68 -5.15 13.50
CA ILE A 131 11.30 -5.35 13.98
C ILE A 131 10.34 -4.44 13.19
N PHE A 132 10.66 -3.17 13.04
CA PHE A 132 9.84 -2.24 12.26
C PHE A 132 9.80 -2.62 10.77
N SER A 133 10.90 -3.10 10.20
CA SER A 133 10.96 -3.59 8.82
C SER A 133 10.11 -4.85 8.59
N ALA A 134 10.01 -5.71 9.60
CA ALA A 134 9.23 -6.95 9.54
C ALA A 134 7.75 -6.74 9.85
N ALA A 135 7.39 -5.69 10.61
CA ALA A 135 6.03 -5.47 11.07
C ALA A 135 5.05 -5.29 9.91
N PRO A 136 3.90 -5.98 9.88
CA PRO A 136 2.84 -5.70 8.93
C PRO A 136 2.08 -4.43 9.35
N GLY A 137 1.66 -3.62 8.38
CA GLY A 137 0.85 -2.46 8.69
C GLY A 137 0.96 -1.35 7.66
N ALA A 138 0.23 -0.25 7.90
CA ALA A 138 0.30 0.94 7.09
C ALA A 138 1.65 1.64 7.27
N LEU A 139 2.36 1.88 6.17
CA LEU A 139 3.69 2.48 6.18
C LEU A 139 3.73 3.83 6.92
N GLY A 140 2.72 4.68 6.72
CA GLY A 140 2.69 6.02 7.32
C GLY A 140 2.77 6.03 8.86
N PRO A 141 1.83 5.41 9.58
CA PRO A 141 1.88 5.32 11.05
C PRO A 141 3.12 4.59 11.56
N LEU A 142 3.55 3.54 10.84
CA LEU A 142 4.73 2.78 11.21
C LEU A 142 6.01 3.61 11.12
N MET A 143 6.13 4.47 10.11
CA MET A 143 7.28 5.35 9.95
C MET A 143 7.37 6.39 11.07
N ILE A 144 6.24 6.90 11.56
CA ILE A 144 6.22 7.83 12.70
C ILE A 144 6.77 7.14 13.95
N LEU A 145 6.30 5.93 14.24
CA LEU A 145 6.79 5.15 15.39
C LEU A 145 8.27 4.77 15.25
N ALA A 146 8.70 4.43 14.04
CA ALA A 146 10.08 4.09 13.73
C ALA A 146 11.03 5.29 13.92
N GLU A 147 10.56 6.51 13.59
CA GLU A 147 11.28 7.77 13.82
C GLU A 147 11.44 8.06 15.31
N ASP A 148 10.38 7.93 16.09
CA ASP A 148 10.41 8.12 17.55
C ASP A 148 11.39 7.15 18.23
N GLU A 149 11.50 5.94 17.74
CA GLU A 149 12.45 4.90 18.22
C GLU A 149 13.87 5.06 17.66
N LYS A 150 14.13 6.11 16.85
CA LYS A 150 15.44 6.42 16.25
C LYS A 150 16.00 5.28 15.40
N THR A 151 15.15 4.61 14.62
CA THR A 151 15.54 3.53 13.72
C THR A 151 16.00 4.10 12.36
N ASP A 152 16.62 3.25 11.55
CA ASP A 152 16.95 3.59 10.16
C ASP A 152 15.67 3.55 9.31
N LEU A 153 15.07 4.72 9.11
CA LEU A 153 13.84 4.89 8.34
C LEU A 153 13.97 4.46 6.89
N SER A 154 15.18 4.60 6.31
CA SER A 154 15.43 4.19 4.92
C SER A 154 15.34 2.68 4.79
N GLN A 155 15.93 1.93 5.71
CA GLN A 155 15.86 0.47 5.72
C GLN A 155 14.44 -0.03 5.98
N VAL A 156 13.70 0.61 6.90
CA VAL A 156 12.30 0.27 7.18
C VAL A 156 11.44 0.51 5.94
N ALA A 157 11.53 1.70 5.33
CA ALA A 157 10.77 2.03 4.13
C ALA A 157 11.09 1.11 2.96
N THR A 158 12.38 0.85 2.70
CA THR A 158 12.82 -0.01 1.61
C THR A 158 12.31 -1.43 1.76
N SER A 159 12.39 -2.00 2.97
CA SER A 159 11.88 -3.34 3.26
C SER A 159 10.37 -3.45 3.00
N HIS A 160 9.60 -2.43 3.40
CA HIS A 160 8.16 -2.37 3.14
C HIS A 160 7.84 -2.26 1.66
N LEU A 161 8.54 -1.39 0.93
CA LEU A 161 8.34 -1.19 -0.50
C LEU A 161 8.65 -2.47 -1.29
N ILE A 162 9.79 -3.11 -1.02
CA ILE A 162 10.17 -4.37 -1.69
C ILE A 162 9.10 -5.44 -1.45
N ARG A 163 8.64 -5.60 -0.19
CA ARG A 163 7.59 -6.55 0.15
C ARG A 163 6.29 -6.26 -0.61
N LEU A 164 5.85 -5.01 -0.64
CA LEU A 164 4.65 -4.61 -1.36
C LEU A 164 4.77 -4.88 -2.86
N ILE A 165 5.90 -4.51 -3.48
CA ILE A 165 6.15 -4.76 -4.90
C ILE A 165 6.07 -6.26 -5.19
N ILE A 166 6.73 -7.10 -4.39
CA ILE A 166 6.72 -8.56 -4.58
C ILE A 166 5.30 -9.11 -4.43
N ILE A 167 4.59 -8.76 -3.36
CA ILE A 167 3.24 -9.27 -3.12
C ILE A 167 2.31 -8.83 -4.25
N ILE A 168 2.28 -7.56 -4.60
CA ILE A 168 1.37 -7.02 -5.60
C ILE A 168 1.68 -7.58 -6.99
N THR A 169 2.96 -7.80 -7.31
CA THR A 169 3.35 -8.31 -8.62
C THR A 169 3.20 -9.83 -8.70
N VAL A 170 3.65 -10.57 -7.70
CA VAL A 170 3.74 -12.04 -7.78
C VAL A 170 2.43 -12.74 -7.37
N PHE A 171 1.76 -12.23 -6.34
CA PHE A 171 0.57 -12.87 -5.79
C PHE A 171 -0.58 -13.04 -6.80
N PRO A 172 -0.94 -12.04 -7.63
CA PRO A 172 -1.99 -12.21 -8.64
C PRO A 172 -1.68 -13.31 -9.66
N PHE A 173 -0.42 -13.45 -10.06
CA PHE A 173 -0.03 -14.54 -10.99
C PHE A 173 -0.15 -15.91 -10.33
N ILE A 174 0.23 -16.03 -9.06
CA ILE A 174 0.07 -17.27 -8.30
C ILE A 174 -1.42 -17.62 -8.21
N VAL A 175 -2.27 -16.69 -7.79
CA VAL A 175 -3.70 -16.92 -7.65
C VAL A 175 -4.33 -17.32 -9.00
N ASN A 176 -4.00 -16.59 -10.07
CA ASN A 176 -4.52 -16.91 -11.41
C ASN A 176 -4.09 -18.29 -11.89
N SER A 177 -2.89 -18.75 -11.52
CA SER A 177 -2.40 -20.10 -11.86
C SER A 177 -3.15 -21.23 -11.14
N PHE A 178 -3.69 -20.96 -9.93
CA PHE A 178 -4.45 -21.95 -9.16
C PHE A 178 -5.96 -21.98 -9.50
N TYR A 179 -6.50 -20.88 -10.03
CA TYR A 179 -7.93 -20.73 -10.31
C TYR A 179 -8.29 -20.77 -11.79
N ASP A 180 -7.50 -21.46 -12.64
CA ASP A 180 -7.79 -21.73 -14.05
C ASP A 180 -8.52 -20.60 -14.82
N GLY A 181 -8.09 -19.37 -14.66
CA GLY A 181 -8.54 -18.23 -15.48
C GLY A 181 -9.89 -17.60 -15.13
N GLU A 182 -10.61 -18.03 -14.09
CA GLU A 182 -11.91 -17.44 -13.72
C GLU A 182 -11.82 -16.02 -13.12
N ILE A 183 -10.66 -15.57 -12.71
CA ILE A 183 -10.50 -14.24 -12.10
C ILE A 183 -10.40 -13.11 -13.15
N SER A 184 -10.17 -13.44 -14.41
CA SER A 184 -10.07 -12.45 -15.49
C SER A 184 -11.42 -11.77 -15.86
N GLY A 185 -12.53 -12.26 -15.35
CA GLY A 185 -13.87 -11.75 -15.65
C GLY A 185 -14.63 -11.13 -14.45
N ALA A 186 -14.00 -11.02 -13.28
CA ALA A 186 -14.66 -10.63 -12.02
C ALA A 186 -14.25 -9.25 -11.47
N ILE A 187 -13.64 -8.40 -12.31
CA ILE A 187 -13.35 -6.99 -11.95
C ILE A 187 -13.90 -6.06 -13.01
#